data_634e36323e46b7b5e06f50849868381b
#
_entry.id   634e36323e46b7b5e06f50849868381b
#
_cell.length_a   1.000
_cell.length_b   1.000
_cell.length_c   1.000
_cell.angle_alpha   90.00
_cell.angle_beta   90.00
_cell.angle_gamma   90.00
#
_symmetry.space_group_name_H-M   'P 1'
#
loop_
_entity.id
_entity.type
_entity.pdbx_description
1 polymer ?
#
loop_
_entity_poly.entity_id
_entity_poly.type
_entity_poly.pdbx_seq_one_letter_code
_entity_poly.pdbx_strand_id
1 'polypeptide(L)'
;MKRLLPLVLAGAMMLTTGATALADNVSDALEKAATMTNGELYAKAQEEMAAGAQLNFYSTTSFAEKAAANFMQAYPALDGKVIYAEIDDGESYTILTNTIGSGVKDSADMALTQNGADLKTYLLDDGLSYAYFPKALEDVVDEQYRNPAVVTFVNSLLIYNNTEGSVGLKNVWELTEEKWKDKVFFKDPTNETVNINFLIMLTSPEWNEKLEKAYEDYYGKAWEKGEFESAAYEWIAGFLGNVNYTFTSASKMATGIASGAAGNMGLFVFSKLRKVDEADRGKLTVVQFENDVDGFSGFMYPIYATVCKDTECPYTCALFINYLLSEEGFAGEKSWNSSQGYYSPNTSIQKPEGLEDKPFEYWQDKLVLEDLDYLYEHYIDVYEFIATRVG
;
A
#
# COMPACT_ATOMS: atom_id res chain seq x y z
N MET A 1 16.07 -65.52 -11.30
CA MET A 1 14.68 -65.96 -10.99
C MET A 1 13.94 -64.79 -10.31
N LYS A 2 12.77 -64.46 -10.92
CA LYS A 2 11.63 -63.66 -10.35
C LYS A 2 11.93 -62.24 -9.87
N ARG A 3 11.72 -61.20 -10.69
CA ARG A 3 10.46 -60.46 -10.92
C ARG A 3 9.81 -59.96 -9.63
N LEU A 4 9.91 -58.63 -9.41
CA LEU A 4 8.85 -57.80 -8.82
C LEU A 4 9.12 -56.34 -9.24
N LEU A 5 8.37 -55.87 -10.17
CA LEU A 5 7.94 -54.50 -10.51
C LEU A 5 6.45 -54.63 -10.84
N PRO A 6 5.63 -53.60 -10.85
CA PRO A 6 5.63 -52.26 -10.31
C PRO A 6 4.26 -51.95 -9.60
N LEU A 7 4.24 -51.15 -8.61
CA LEU A 7 2.99 -50.49 -8.20
C LEU A 7 3.27 -49.23 -7.37
N VAL A 8 3.74 -48.19 -8.00
CA VAL A 8 3.62 -46.81 -7.48
C VAL A 8 3.65 -45.87 -8.69
N LEU A 9 2.55 -45.79 -9.41
CA LEU A 9 2.32 -44.72 -10.40
C LEU A 9 0.83 -44.55 -10.70
N ALA A 10 0.03 -44.35 -9.66
CA ALA A 10 -1.38 -44.01 -9.84
C ALA A 10 -1.94 -43.01 -8.82
N GLY A 11 -1.06 -42.43 -7.95
CA GLY A 11 -1.48 -41.48 -6.91
C GLY A 11 -1.20 -40.01 -7.21
N ALA A 12 -0.41 -39.70 -8.24
CA ALA A 12 0.02 -38.31 -8.49
C ALA A 12 -0.80 -37.55 -9.55
N MET A 13 -1.79 -38.18 -10.19
CA MET A 13 -2.58 -37.52 -11.25
C MET A 13 -3.98 -37.01 -10.81
N MET A 14 -4.38 -37.23 -9.56
CA MET A 14 -5.70 -36.71 -9.11
C MET A 14 -5.64 -35.42 -8.30
N LEU A 15 -4.47 -34.94 -7.90
CA LEU A 15 -4.34 -33.68 -7.16
C LEU A 15 -4.23 -32.44 -8.06
N THR A 16 -3.76 -32.60 -9.31
CA THR A 16 -3.60 -31.45 -10.24
C THR A 16 -4.91 -31.04 -10.93
N THR A 17 -5.86 -31.96 -11.11
CA THR A 17 -7.14 -31.65 -11.74
C THR A 17 -8.14 -30.97 -10.80
N GLY A 18 -7.99 -31.14 -9.49
CA GLY A 18 -8.83 -30.48 -8.50
C GLY A 18 -8.46 -29.01 -8.29
N ALA A 19 -7.15 -28.70 -8.27
CA ALA A 19 -6.69 -27.34 -8.05
C ALA A 19 -6.95 -26.41 -9.25
N THR A 20 -6.75 -26.91 -10.49
CA THR A 20 -7.07 -26.14 -11.70
C THR A 20 -8.58 -25.94 -11.87
N ALA A 21 -9.41 -26.93 -11.54
CA ALA A 21 -10.86 -26.80 -11.63
C ALA A 21 -11.45 -25.82 -10.58
N LEU A 22 -10.83 -25.71 -9.39
CA LEU A 22 -11.22 -24.72 -8.36
C LEU A 22 -10.77 -23.31 -8.77
N ALA A 23 -9.56 -23.16 -9.29
CA ALA A 23 -9.04 -21.88 -9.77
C ALA A 23 -9.90 -21.32 -10.93
N ASP A 24 -10.25 -22.14 -11.92
CA ASP A 24 -11.15 -21.76 -13.00
C ASP A 24 -12.53 -21.33 -12.46
N ASN A 25 -13.04 -22.01 -11.42
CA ASN A 25 -14.31 -21.65 -10.78
C ASN A 25 -14.26 -20.29 -10.04
N VAL A 26 -13.15 -19.93 -9.40
CA VAL A 26 -12.99 -18.63 -8.70
C VAL A 26 -12.94 -17.50 -9.71
N SER A 27 -12.11 -17.60 -10.73
CA SER A 27 -12.01 -16.60 -11.80
C SER A 27 -13.36 -16.38 -12.50
N ASP A 28 -14.05 -17.45 -12.89
CA ASP A 28 -15.39 -17.38 -13.50
C ASP A 28 -16.44 -16.74 -12.57
N ALA A 29 -16.34 -17.02 -11.25
CA ALA A 29 -17.24 -16.42 -10.27
C ALA A 29 -17.01 -14.90 -10.13
N LEU A 30 -15.73 -14.48 -10.10
CA LEU A 30 -15.37 -13.06 -10.02
C LEU A 30 -15.76 -12.29 -11.30
N GLU A 31 -15.61 -12.89 -12.49
CA GLU A 31 -16.07 -12.30 -13.74
C GLU A 31 -17.60 -12.05 -13.73
N LYS A 32 -18.38 -13.01 -13.25
CA LYS A 32 -19.82 -12.85 -13.06
C LYS A 32 -20.14 -11.81 -12.00
N ALA A 33 -19.44 -11.85 -10.86
CA ALA A 33 -19.62 -10.93 -9.75
C ALA A 33 -19.44 -9.46 -10.16
N ALA A 34 -18.52 -9.17 -11.09
CA ALA A 34 -18.23 -7.82 -11.53
C ALA A 34 -19.44 -7.06 -12.13
N THR A 35 -20.46 -7.78 -12.59
CA THR A 35 -21.70 -7.18 -13.15
C THR A 35 -22.90 -7.29 -12.21
N MET A 36 -22.75 -7.95 -11.07
CA MET A 36 -23.85 -8.16 -10.11
C MET A 36 -24.03 -6.92 -9.22
N THR A 37 -25.27 -6.71 -8.80
CA THR A 37 -25.60 -5.75 -7.74
C THR A 37 -25.15 -6.27 -6.38
N ASN A 38 -24.94 -5.37 -5.40
CA ASN A 38 -24.62 -5.78 -4.03
C ASN A 38 -25.71 -6.70 -3.42
N GLY A 39 -26.96 -6.52 -3.80
CA GLY A 39 -28.06 -7.41 -3.34
C GLY A 39 -27.94 -8.83 -3.88
N GLU A 40 -27.58 -9.00 -5.16
CA GLU A 40 -27.32 -10.30 -5.78
C GLU A 40 -26.08 -10.96 -5.21
N LEU A 41 -24.99 -10.18 -5.01
CA LEU A 41 -23.77 -10.67 -4.34
C LEU A 41 -24.06 -11.11 -2.91
N TYR A 42 -24.88 -10.37 -2.16
CA TYR A 42 -25.26 -10.75 -0.80
C TYR A 42 -26.04 -12.04 -0.75
N ALA A 43 -26.97 -12.28 -1.71
CA ALA A 43 -27.66 -13.54 -1.81
C ALA A 43 -26.70 -14.72 -2.08
N LYS A 44 -25.70 -14.51 -2.95
CA LYS A 44 -24.65 -15.51 -3.21
C LYS A 44 -23.75 -15.75 -2.00
N ALA A 45 -23.33 -14.71 -1.31
CA ALA A 45 -22.56 -14.79 -0.08
C ALA A 45 -23.31 -15.62 1.00
N GLN A 46 -24.64 -15.46 1.11
CA GLN A 46 -25.46 -16.28 2.01
C GLN A 46 -25.45 -17.78 1.62
N GLU A 47 -25.49 -18.08 0.31
CA GLU A 47 -25.37 -19.45 -0.19
C GLU A 47 -24.01 -20.06 0.18
N GLU A 48 -22.90 -19.31 -0.01
CA GLU A 48 -21.54 -19.73 0.34
C GLU A 48 -21.42 -20.02 1.85
N MET A 49 -21.89 -19.10 2.70
CA MET A 49 -21.86 -19.29 4.17
C MET A 49 -22.74 -20.43 4.64
N ALA A 50 -23.89 -20.68 3.98
CA ALA A 50 -24.76 -21.81 4.27
C ALA A 50 -24.12 -23.14 3.86
N ALA A 51 -23.25 -23.14 2.85
CA ALA A 51 -22.45 -24.31 2.45
C ALA A 51 -21.28 -24.60 3.42
N GLY A 52 -21.01 -23.69 4.36
CA GLY A 52 -19.99 -23.86 5.40
C GLY A 52 -18.74 -23.02 5.19
N ALA A 53 -18.69 -22.16 4.15
CA ALA A 53 -17.58 -21.27 3.93
C ALA A 53 -17.45 -20.19 5.03
N GLN A 54 -16.27 -19.62 5.14
CA GLN A 54 -15.91 -18.53 6.03
C GLN A 54 -14.91 -17.66 5.28
N LEU A 55 -15.00 -16.35 5.38
CA LEU A 55 -14.06 -15.44 4.76
C LEU A 55 -12.88 -15.17 5.70
N ASN A 56 -11.72 -15.72 5.39
CA ASN A 56 -10.46 -15.39 6.05
C ASN A 56 -9.83 -14.19 5.37
N PHE A 57 -9.88 -13.05 6.04
CA PHE A 57 -9.46 -11.77 5.52
C PHE A 57 -8.13 -11.32 6.14
N TYR A 58 -7.07 -11.28 5.35
CA TYR A 58 -5.74 -10.88 5.77
C TYR A 58 -5.43 -9.44 5.34
N SER A 59 -4.78 -8.67 6.21
CA SER A 59 -4.44 -7.30 5.86
C SER A 59 -3.22 -6.76 6.61
N THR A 60 -2.43 -5.92 5.93
CA THR A 60 -1.31 -5.17 6.51
C THR A 60 -1.75 -3.87 7.21
N THR A 61 -3.04 -3.55 7.22
CA THR A 61 -3.59 -2.33 7.83
C THR A 61 -4.60 -2.62 8.92
N SER A 62 -4.39 -2.06 10.11
CA SER A 62 -5.28 -2.22 11.28
C SER A 62 -6.69 -1.61 11.09
N PHE A 63 -6.90 -0.74 10.11
CA PHE A 63 -8.25 -0.24 9.79
C PHE A 63 -9.15 -1.32 9.18
N ALA A 64 -8.55 -2.35 8.59
CA ALA A 64 -9.26 -3.47 7.98
C ALA A 64 -10.09 -4.29 8.99
N GLU A 65 -9.64 -4.40 10.25
CA GLU A 65 -10.41 -5.03 11.32
C GLU A 65 -11.78 -4.35 11.51
N LYS A 66 -11.76 -3.00 11.58
CA LYS A 66 -12.98 -2.24 11.74
C LYS A 66 -13.86 -2.27 10.49
N ALA A 67 -13.26 -2.26 9.31
CA ALA A 67 -13.98 -2.42 8.05
C ALA A 67 -14.69 -3.77 7.98
N ALA A 68 -14.05 -4.86 8.38
CA ALA A 68 -14.66 -6.19 8.46
C ALA A 68 -15.84 -6.23 9.46
N ALA A 69 -15.68 -5.61 10.63
CA ALA A 69 -16.75 -5.51 11.62
C ALA A 69 -17.94 -4.69 11.10
N ASN A 70 -17.69 -3.56 10.43
CA ASN A 70 -18.75 -2.73 9.83
C ASN A 70 -19.45 -3.47 8.67
N PHE A 71 -18.69 -4.21 7.86
CA PHE A 71 -19.24 -5.06 6.80
C PHE A 71 -20.24 -6.09 7.33
N MET A 72 -19.90 -6.81 8.40
CA MET A 72 -20.82 -7.77 9.04
C MET A 72 -22.06 -7.09 9.62
N GLN A 73 -21.96 -5.84 10.08
CA GLN A 73 -23.14 -5.07 10.50
C GLN A 73 -24.04 -4.67 9.32
N ALA A 74 -23.45 -4.29 8.19
CA ALA A 74 -24.18 -3.95 6.96
C ALA A 74 -24.85 -5.20 6.34
N TYR A 75 -24.25 -6.38 6.52
CA TYR A 75 -24.71 -7.66 5.98
C TYR A 75 -24.91 -8.71 7.11
N PRO A 76 -26.00 -8.62 7.90
CA PRO A 76 -26.15 -9.40 9.14
C PRO A 76 -26.12 -10.92 8.99
N ALA A 77 -26.47 -11.47 7.81
CA ALA A 77 -26.35 -12.91 7.59
C ALA A 77 -24.89 -13.41 7.54
N LEU A 78 -23.92 -12.48 7.44
CA LEU A 78 -22.48 -12.77 7.45
C LEU A 78 -21.86 -12.54 8.84
N ASP A 79 -22.66 -12.25 9.88
CA ASP A 79 -22.16 -12.04 11.23
C ASP A 79 -21.37 -13.25 11.74
N GLY A 80 -20.16 -12.98 12.27
CA GLY A 80 -19.23 -14.01 12.71
C GLY A 80 -18.62 -14.89 11.59
N LYS A 81 -18.81 -14.51 10.31
CA LYS A 81 -18.31 -15.28 9.15
C LYS A 81 -17.09 -14.65 8.50
N VAL A 82 -16.71 -13.42 8.86
CA VAL A 82 -15.48 -12.76 8.39
C VAL A 82 -14.47 -12.80 9.53
N ILE A 83 -13.36 -13.49 9.31
CA ILE A 83 -12.28 -13.63 10.26
C ILE A 83 -11.11 -12.77 9.79
N TYR A 84 -10.84 -11.70 10.52
CA TYR A 84 -9.73 -10.80 10.26
C TYR A 84 -8.42 -11.33 10.87
N ALA A 85 -7.34 -11.23 10.10
CA ALA A 85 -5.98 -11.45 10.57
C ALA A 85 -5.08 -10.29 10.12
N GLU A 86 -4.46 -9.60 11.09
CA GLU A 86 -3.41 -8.63 10.81
C GLU A 86 -2.11 -9.39 10.50
N ILE A 87 -1.46 -9.03 9.39
CA ILE A 87 -0.15 -9.55 8.99
C ILE A 87 0.84 -8.40 8.89
N ASP A 88 2.09 -8.64 9.28
CA ASP A 88 3.16 -7.66 9.14
C ASP A 88 3.47 -7.44 7.65
N ASP A 89 3.73 -6.19 7.24
CA ASP A 89 3.99 -5.85 5.87
C ASP A 89 5.21 -6.58 5.30
N GLY A 90 6.30 -6.64 6.06
CA GLY A 90 7.53 -7.33 5.66
C GLY A 90 7.40 -8.85 5.52
N GLU A 91 6.38 -9.47 6.11
CA GLU A 91 6.13 -10.92 6.07
C GLU A 91 4.92 -11.29 5.20
N SER A 92 4.14 -10.30 4.75
CA SER A 92 2.83 -10.52 4.12
C SER A 92 2.90 -11.47 2.92
N TYR A 93 3.80 -11.23 1.97
CA TYR A 93 3.94 -12.06 0.78
C TYR A 93 4.49 -13.46 1.10
N THR A 94 5.39 -13.57 2.07
CA THR A 94 5.87 -14.87 2.56
C THR A 94 4.73 -15.69 3.14
N ILE A 95 3.87 -15.09 3.95
CA ILE A 95 2.71 -15.76 4.55
C ILE A 95 1.73 -16.19 3.45
N LEU A 96 1.37 -15.28 2.54
CA LEU A 96 0.40 -15.54 1.48
C LEU A 96 0.88 -16.62 0.52
N THR A 97 2.12 -16.52 0.01
CA THR A 97 2.68 -17.51 -0.93
C THR A 97 2.83 -18.91 -0.32
N ASN A 98 3.12 -19.00 0.97
CA ASN A 98 3.24 -20.29 1.66
C ASN A 98 1.90 -20.92 2.04
N THR A 99 0.82 -20.14 2.14
CA THR A 99 -0.48 -20.66 2.59
C THR A 99 -1.48 -20.85 1.46
N ILE A 100 -1.53 -19.95 0.48
CA ILE A 100 -2.45 -20.05 -0.67
C ILE A 100 -2.10 -21.30 -1.50
N GLY A 101 -3.10 -22.15 -1.75
CA GLY A 101 -2.95 -23.38 -2.52
C GLY A 101 -2.25 -24.52 -1.80
N SER A 102 -1.87 -24.36 -0.53
CA SER A 102 -1.19 -25.38 0.26
C SER A 102 -2.14 -26.35 0.97
N GLY A 103 -3.46 -26.06 0.98
CA GLY A 103 -4.47 -26.79 1.75
C GLY A 103 -4.38 -26.56 3.26
N VAL A 104 -3.64 -25.55 3.70
CA VAL A 104 -3.63 -25.13 5.10
C VAL A 104 -5.00 -24.59 5.45
N LYS A 105 -5.54 -25.09 6.56
CA LYS A 105 -6.80 -24.57 7.11
C LYS A 105 -6.61 -23.09 7.50
N ASP A 106 -7.65 -22.29 7.24
CA ASP A 106 -7.68 -20.88 7.56
C ASP A 106 -6.64 -20.03 6.76
N SER A 107 -6.22 -20.51 5.55
CA SER A 107 -5.50 -19.67 4.58
C SER A 107 -6.34 -18.47 4.15
N ALA A 108 -5.70 -17.41 3.65
CA ALA A 108 -6.42 -16.23 3.22
C ALA A 108 -7.35 -16.54 2.02
N ASP A 109 -8.59 -16.07 2.10
CA ASP A 109 -9.54 -16.02 0.98
C ASP A 109 -9.40 -14.71 0.22
N MET A 110 -9.04 -13.65 0.93
CA MET A 110 -8.84 -12.30 0.42
C MET A 110 -7.74 -11.59 1.21
N ALA A 111 -6.95 -10.80 0.52
CA ALA A 111 -5.90 -10.01 1.15
C ALA A 111 -5.97 -8.53 0.76
N LEU A 112 -5.63 -7.65 1.72
CA LEU A 112 -5.24 -6.27 1.46
C LEU A 112 -3.74 -6.13 1.71
N THR A 113 -3.00 -5.84 0.67
CA THR A 113 -1.54 -5.70 0.70
C THR A 113 -1.09 -4.37 0.10
N GLN A 114 0.08 -3.92 0.49
CA GLN A 114 0.81 -2.82 -0.13
C GLN A 114 2.03 -3.40 -0.87
N ASN A 115 2.84 -2.57 -1.56
CA ASN A 115 3.96 -3.01 -2.38
C ASN A 115 3.53 -3.74 -3.67
N GLY A 116 3.24 -2.94 -4.69
CA GLY A 116 2.75 -3.44 -5.98
C GLY A 116 3.70 -4.38 -6.70
N ALA A 117 5.03 -4.19 -6.57
CA ALA A 117 6.03 -5.06 -7.23
C ALA A 117 5.92 -6.51 -6.73
N ASP A 118 5.89 -6.70 -5.40
CA ASP A 118 5.76 -8.03 -4.80
C ASP A 118 4.37 -8.62 -5.06
N LEU A 119 3.32 -7.79 -5.04
CA LEU A 119 1.96 -8.20 -5.39
C LEU A 119 1.92 -8.81 -6.80
N LYS A 120 2.48 -8.10 -7.78
CA LYS A 120 2.51 -8.54 -9.16
C LYS A 120 3.32 -9.83 -9.29
N THR A 121 4.55 -9.83 -8.76
CA THR A 121 5.48 -10.96 -8.87
C THR A 121 4.95 -12.23 -8.20
N TYR A 122 4.56 -12.13 -6.93
CA TYR A 122 4.35 -13.32 -6.10
C TYR A 122 2.89 -13.79 -6.03
N LEU A 123 1.92 -12.91 -6.31
CA LEU A 123 0.51 -13.30 -6.22
C LEU A 123 -0.18 -13.33 -7.57
N LEU A 124 0.00 -12.32 -8.42
CA LEU A 124 -0.74 -12.23 -9.68
C LEU A 124 -0.09 -13.06 -10.78
N ASP A 125 1.22 -12.88 -11.04
CA ASP A 125 1.93 -13.60 -12.11
C ASP A 125 2.07 -15.10 -11.80
N ASP A 126 2.22 -15.47 -10.53
CA ASP A 126 2.22 -16.85 -10.07
C ASP A 126 0.80 -17.48 -10.01
N GLY A 127 -0.23 -16.71 -10.31
CA GLY A 127 -1.61 -17.18 -10.32
C GLY A 127 -2.12 -17.63 -8.94
N LEU A 128 -1.60 -17.06 -7.86
CA LEU A 128 -2.03 -17.34 -6.50
C LEU A 128 -3.24 -16.50 -6.10
N SER A 129 -3.44 -15.35 -6.74
CA SER A 129 -4.58 -14.47 -6.49
C SER A 129 -5.12 -13.89 -7.79
N TYR A 130 -6.36 -13.44 -7.73
CA TYR A 130 -7.07 -12.77 -8.82
C TYR A 130 -7.37 -11.33 -8.44
N ALA A 131 -7.27 -10.44 -9.43
CA ALA A 131 -7.82 -9.11 -9.34
C ALA A 131 -9.35 -9.17 -9.53
N TYR A 132 -10.06 -8.28 -8.85
CA TYR A 132 -11.49 -8.09 -9.00
C TYR A 132 -11.84 -6.60 -8.90
N PHE A 133 -12.74 -6.12 -9.77
CA PHE A 133 -13.28 -4.77 -9.70
C PHE A 133 -14.75 -4.75 -10.14
N PRO A 134 -15.66 -4.06 -9.40
CA PRO A 134 -17.07 -3.95 -9.77
C PRO A 134 -17.27 -2.96 -10.91
N LYS A 135 -17.93 -3.36 -12.01
CA LYS A 135 -18.22 -2.48 -13.14
C LYS A 135 -19.06 -1.25 -12.77
N ALA A 136 -19.86 -1.36 -11.72
CA ALA A 136 -20.69 -0.24 -11.25
C ALA A 136 -19.87 0.98 -10.76
N LEU A 137 -18.56 0.82 -10.49
CA LEU A 137 -17.68 1.90 -10.04
C LEU A 137 -16.70 2.41 -11.11
N GLU A 138 -16.83 1.93 -12.36
CA GLU A 138 -15.92 2.34 -13.46
C GLU A 138 -15.98 3.85 -13.76
N ASP A 139 -17.12 4.50 -13.57
CA ASP A 139 -17.27 5.93 -13.82
C ASP A 139 -16.65 6.84 -12.74
N VAL A 140 -16.34 6.27 -11.56
CA VAL A 140 -15.88 7.03 -10.37
C VAL A 140 -14.52 6.59 -9.84
N VAL A 141 -13.92 5.56 -10.44
CA VAL A 141 -12.54 5.11 -10.14
C VAL A 141 -11.75 5.09 -11.45
N ASP A 142 -10.58 5.70 -11.46
CA ASP A 142 -9.70 5.73 -12.62
C ASP A 142 -9.26 4.30 -13.03
N GLU A 143 -9.11 4.04 -14.34
CA GLU A 143 -8.80 2.73 -14.89
C GLU A 143 -7.52 2.13 -14.30
N GLN A 144 -6.48 2.93 -14.08
CA GLN A 144 -5.21 2.50 -13.51
C GLN A 144 -5.33 1.95 -12.07
N TYR A 145 -6.42 2.21 -11.35
CA TYR A 145 -6.65 1.76 -9.98
C TYR A 145 -7.63 0.59 -9.85
N ARG A 146 -7.99 -0.05 -10.98
CA ARG A 146 -9.00 -1.12 -11.00
C ARG A 146 -8.41 -2.52 -11.04
N ASN A 147 -7.16 -2.68 -11.50
CA ASN A 147 -6.58 -4.00 -11.73
C ASN A 147 -5.10 -4.09 -11.26
N PRO A 148 -4.83 -4.58 -10.04
CA PRO A 148 -5.79 -4.93 -8.98
C PRO A 148 -6.50 -3.72 -8.38
N ALA A 149 -7.66 -3.95 -7.76
CA ALA A 149 -8.43 -2.87 -7.15
C ALA A 149 -7.65 -2.19 -6.02
N VAL A 150 -7.46 -0.88 -6.14
CA VAL A 150 -6.95 -0.05 -5.04
C VAL A 150 -8.10 0.26 -4.10
N VAL A 151 -7.97 -0.08 -2.82
CA VAL A 151 -8.99 0.20 -1.79
C VAL A 151 -8.77 1.58 -1.19
N THR A 152 -7.52 1.95 -0.97
CA THR A 152 -7.14 3.24 -0.39
C THR A 152 -5.74 3.63 -0.81
N PHE A 153 -5.49 4.94 -0.88
CA PHE A 153 -4.14 5.50 -0.90
C PHE A 153 -3.71 5.93 0.49
N VAL A 154 -2.42 5.85 0.75
CA VAL A 154 -1.80 6.23 2.02
C VAL A 154 -0.70 7.24 1.76
N ASN A 155 -0.74 8.39 2.46
CA ASN A 155 0.30 9.41 2.36
C ASN A 155 1.41 9.20 3.39
N SER A 156 2.66 9.20 2.92
CA SER A 156 3.85 9.48 3.71
C SER A 156 4.34 10.88 3.38
N LEU A 157 4.43 11.73 4.40
CA LEU A 157 4.73 13.16 4.22
C LEU A 157 6.02 13.54 4.95
N LEU A 158 6.66 14.63 4.51
CA LEU A 158 7.71 15.29 5.26
C LEU A 158 7.07 16.05 6.42
N ILE A 159 7.32 15.58 7.64
CA ILE A 159 6.75 16.09 8.89
C ILE A 159 7.88 16.40 9.87
N TYR A 160 7.87 17.58 10.48
CA TYR A 160 8.95 18.05 11.34
C TYR A 160 8.45 18.62 12.67
N ASN A 161 9.38 18.73 13.64
CA ASN A 161 9.15 19.39 14.92
C ASN A 161 9.32 20.90 14.77
N ASN A 162 8.22 21.64 14.92
CA ASN A 162 8.12 23.09 14.70
C ASN A 162 8.26 23.94 15.97
N THR A 163 8.74 23.39 17.09
CA THR A 163 8.80 24.10 18.39
C THR A 163 9.65 25.36 18.36
N GLU A 164 10.59 25.51 17.43
CA GLU A 164 11.38 26.72 17.19
C GLU A 164 10.99 27.47 15.91
N GLY A 165 9.83 27.11 15.32
CA GLY A 165 9.31 27.72 14.11
C GLY A 165 9.57 26.88 12.85
N SER A 166 9.29 27.48 11.68
CA SER A 166 9.43 26.79 10.40
C SER A 166 10.89 26.42 10.08
N VAL A 167 11.09 25.19 9.59
CA VAL A 167 12.40 24.75 9.06
C VAL A 167 12.76 25.42 7.74
N GLY A 168 11.77 26.06 7.07
CA GLY A 168 11.96 26.82 5.85
C GLY A 168 12.36 25.99 4.63
N LEU A 169 12.15 24.67 4.64
CA LEU A 169 12.42 23.80 3.50
C LEU A 169 11.55 24.20 2.32
N LYS A 170 12.18 24.50 1.19
CA LYS A 170 11.51 24.91 -0.06
C LYS A 170 11.88 24.07 -1.26
N ASN A 171 12.93 23.29 -1.16
CA ASN A 171 13.41 22.47 -2.26
C ASN A 171 14.00 21.17 -1.72
N VAL A 172 13.66 20.03 -2.33
CA VAL A 172 14.11 18.71 -1.87
C VAL A 172 15.62 18.52 -1.93
N TRP A 173 16.33 19.26 -2.79
CA TRP A 173 17.80 19.21 -2.87
C TRP A 173 18.48 19.72 -1.61
N GLU A 174 17.82 20.54 -0.81
CA GLU A 174 18.34 20.92 0.50
C GLU A 174 18.61 19.70 1.39
N LEU A 175 17.79 18.64 1.28
CA LEU A 175 17.91 17.43 2.10
C LEU A 175 19.20 16.62 1.80
N THR A 176 19.88 16.91 0.71
CA THR A 176 21.20 16.33 0.36
C THR A 176 22.38 17.09 0.98
N GLU A 177 22.13 18.25 1.61
CA GLU A 177 23.18 19.07 2.19
C GLU A 177 23.54 18.66 3.63
N GLU A 178 24.79 18.90 4.02
CA GLU A 178 25.33 18.58 5.35
C GLU A 178 24.53 19.20 6.51
N LYS A 179 23.84 20.33 6.30
CA LYS A 179 22.98 20.95 7.33
C LYS A 179 21.84 20.05 7.80
N TRP A 180 21.42 19.08 6.97
CA TRP A 180 20.35 18.12 7.25
C TRP A 180 20.84 16.77 7.76
N LYS A 181 22.15 16.55 7.81
CA LYS A 181 22.72 15.29 8.26
C LYS A 181 22.23 14.91 9.64
N ASP A 182 21.75 13.66 9.78
CA ASP A 182 21.20 13.08 10.98
C ASP A 182 19.93 13.76 11.55
N LYS A 183 19.38 14.77 10.83
CA LYS A 183 18.15 15.47 11.24
C LYS A 183 16.90 14.95 10.51
N VAL A 184 17.07 14.26 9.39
CA VAL A 184 15.99 13.65 8.62
C VAL A 184 15.92 12.19 8.93
N PHE A 185 14.81 11.74 9.50
CA PHE A 185 14.58 10.34 9.85
C PHE A 185 13.84 9.64 8.71
N PHE A 186 14.36 8.50 8.34
CA PHE A 186 13.82 7.63 7.30
C PHE A 186 13.97 6.18 7.73
N LYS A 187 13.00 5.32 7.49
CA LYS A 187 13.17 3.90 7.76
C LYS A 187 14.09 3.30 6.71
N ASP A 188 14.95 2.38 7.12
CA ASP A 188 15.86 1.69 6.22
C ASP A 188 15.10 1.08 5.02
N PRO A 189 15.33 1.55 3.79
CA PRO A 189 14.58 1.11 2.62
C PRO A 189 14.87 -0.34 2.22
N THR A 190 15.95 -0.96 2.72
CA THR A 190 16.23 -2.38 2.50
C THR A 190 15.36 -3.31 3.37
N ASN A 191 14.73 -2.76 4.40
CA ASN A 191 13.85 -3.46 5.34
C ASN A 191 12.40 -2.93 5.32
N GLU A 192 12.13 -1.90 4.53
CA GLU A 192 10.82 -1.26 4.44
C GLU A 192 10.42 -1.05 2.98
N THR A 193 9.53 -1.90 2.49
CA THR A 193 9.14 -1.95 1.08
C THR A 193 8.52 -0.65 0.56
N VAL A 194 7.72 0.03 1.37
CA VAL A 194 7.15 1.35 1.01
C VAL A 194 8.24 2.39 0.77
N ASN A 195 9.31 2.36 1.55
CA ASN A 195 10.40 3.31 1.40
C ASN A 195 11.28 3.03 0.18
N ILE A 196 11.51 1.75 -0.14
CA ILE A 196 12.23 1.39 -1.37
C ILE A 196 11.41 1.78 -2.60
N ASN A 197 10.09 1.52 -2.59
CA ASN A 197 9.20 1.88 -3.68
C ASN A 197 9.19 3.39 -3.95
N PHE A 198 9.16 4.21 -2.89
CA PHE A 198 9.31 5.66 -3.02
C PHE A 198 10.58 6.05 -3.78
N LEU A 199 11.72 5.48 -3.39
CA LEU A 199 13.00 5.80 -4.03
C LEU A 199 13.06 5.31 -5.48
N ILE A 200 12.48 4.13 -5.77
CA ILE A 200 12.37 3.62 -7.14
C ILE A 200 11.51 4.58 -7.99
N MET A 201 10.35 5.00 -7.49
CA MET A 201 9.47 5.90 -8.22
C MET A 201 10.11 7.24 -8.56
N LEU A 202 11.05 7.74 -7.75
CA LEU A 202 11.82 8.95 -8.07
C LEU A 202 12.66 8.82 -9.36
N THR A 203 13.03 7.59 -9.75
CA THR A 203 13.80 7.35 -10.99
C THR A 203 12.93 7.33 -12.24
N SER A 204 11.59 7.37 -12.12
CA SER A 204 10.70 7.45 -13.26
C SER A 204 10.94 8.73 -14.08
N PRO A 205 10.65 8.70 -15.39
CA PRO A 205 10.90 9.88 -16.25
C PRO A 205 10.23 11.15 -15.71
N GLU A 206 9.00 11.06 -15.24
CA GLU A 206 8.26 12.20 -14.68
C GLU A 206 8.94 12.80 -13.46
N TRP A 207 9.29 11.96 -12.47
CA TRP A 207 9.86 12.43 -11.22
C TRP A 207 11.32 12.85 -11.37
N ASN A 208 12.07 12.21 -12.27
CA ASN A 208 13.41 12.66 -12.61
C ASN A 208 13.39 14.07 -13.25
N GLU A 209 12.45 14.35 -14.16
CA GLU A 209 12.28 15.71 -14.74
C GLU A 209 11.95 16.75 -13.66
N LYS A 210 11.04 16.42 -12.73
CA LYS A 210 10.74 17.30 -11.57
C LYS A 210 11.96 17.54 -10.69
N LEU A 211 12.81 16.53 -10.48
CA LEU A 211 14.06 16.66 -9.73
C LEU A 211 15.11 17.48 -10.48
N GLU A 212 15.24 17.34 -11.80
CA GLU A 212 16.12 18.19 -12.62
C GLU A 212 15.70 19.65 -12.56
N LYS A 213 14.39 19.91 -12.65
CA LYS A 213 13.87 21.26 -12.50
C LYS A 213 14.12 21.83 -11.11
N ALA A 214 13.86 21.06 -10.06
CA ALA A 214 14.16 21.47 -8.68
C ALA A 214 15.67 21.73 -8.48
N TYR A 215 16.54 20.97 -9.14
CA TYR A 215 17.98 21.20 -9.14
C TYR A 215 18.34 22.55 -9.76
N GLU A 216 17.78 22.86 -10.93
CA GLU A 216 18.00 24.12 -11.62
C GLU A 216 17.51 25.31 -10.77
N ASP A 217 16.31 25.20 -10.19
CA ASP A 217 15.73 26.24 -9.33
C ASP A 217 16.56 26.45 -8.06
N TYR A 218 17.18 25.41 -7.52
CA TYR A 218 18.00 25.50 -6.30
C TYR A 218 19.43 25.94 -6.53
N TYR A 219 20.13 25.36 -7.52
CA TYR A 219 21.54 25.62 -7.78
C TYR A 219 21.79 26.72 -8.85
N GLY A 220 20.73 27.18 -9.54
CA GLY A 220 20.84 28.23 -10.60
C GLY A 220 21.50 27.72 -11.87
N LYS A 221 21.57 26.43 -12.11
CA LYS A 221 22.14 25.78 -13.30
C LYS A 221 21.42 24.47 -13.60
N ALA A 222 21.31 24.13 -14.87
CA ALA A 222 20.76 22.84 -15.28
C ALA A 222 21.57 21.66 -14.68
N TRP A 223 20.86 20.56 -14.36
CA TRP A 223 21.54 19.32 -14.01
C TRP A 223 22.29 18.76 -15.21
N GLU A 224 23.51 18.30 -15.00
CA GLU A 224 24.33 17.68 -16.03
C GLU A 224 24.77 16.29 -15.59
N LYS A 225 24.70 15.32 -16.49
CA LYS A 225 25.13 13.95 -16.23
C LYS A 225 26.62 13.90 -15.87
N GLY A 226 26.90 13.46 -14.65
CA GLY A 226 28.24 13.29 -14.10
C GLY A 226 28.51 11.82 -13.73
N GLU A 227 28.73 11.59 -12.43
CA GLU A 227 28.91 10.23 -11.85
C GLU A 227 27.62 9.44 -11.85
N PHE A 228 26.48 10.12 -11.68
CA PHE A 228 25.16 9.52 -11.59
C PHE A 228 24.48 9.47 -12.95
N GLU A 229 23.63 8.46 -13.13
CA GLU A 229 22.89 8.22 -14.36
C GLU A 229 21.84 9.31 -14.63
N SER A 230 21.18 9.76 -13.57
CA SER A 230 20.17 10.81 -13.60
C SER A 230 20.17 11.66 -12.32
N ALA A 231 19.43 12.76 -12.31
CA ALA A 231 19.25 13.62 -11.14
C ALA A 231 18.62 12.85 -9.97
N ALA A 232 17.72 11.91 -10.24
CA ALA A 232 17.12 11.07 -9.24
C ALA A 232 18.16 10.20 -8.50
N TYR A 233 19.07 9.56 -9.22
CA TYR A 233 20.14 8.75 -8.60
C TYR A 233 21.10 9.60 -7.77
N GLU A 234 21.41 10.83 -8.22
CA GLU A 234 22.23 11.78 -7.44
C GLU A 234 21.51 12.20 -6.16
N TRP A 235 20.23 12.58 -6.28
CA TRP A 235 19.43 12.96 -5.12
C TRP A 235 19.32 11.82 -4.11
N ILE A 236 18.99 10.59 -4.56
CA ILE A 236 18.89 9.40 -3.71
C ILE A 236 20.21 9.15 -2.97
N ALA A 237 21.35 9.21 -3.65
CA ALA A 237 22.65 9.00 -3.03
C ALA A 237 22.94 10.06 -1.95
N GLY A 238 22.69 11.34 -2.23
CA GLY A 238 22.88 12.43 -1.28
C GLY A 238 21.93 12.34 -0.08
N PHE A 239 20.65 12.01 -0.32
CA PHE A 239 19.64 11.85 0.72
C PHE A 239 19.98 10.69 1.65
N LEU A 240 20.29 9.50 1.11
CA LEU A 240 20.66 8.32 1.91
C LEU A 240 21.92 8.53 2.74
N GLY A 241 22.84 9.37 2.28
CA GLY A 241 24.04 9.76 3.03
C GLY A 241 23.77 10.69 4.22
N ASN A 242 22.59 11.33 4.27
CA ASN A 242 22.22 12.31 5.29
C ASN A 242 21.18 11.79 6.30
N VAL A 243 20.38 10.78 5.94
CA VAL A 243 19.28 10.36 6.78
C VAL A 243 19.70 9.52 7.98
N ASN A 244 18.85 9.56 9.00
CA ASN A 244 19.00 8.80 10.24
C ASN A 244 18.03 7.62 10.26
N TYR A 245 18.55 6.40 10.37
CA TYR A 245 17.79 5.14 10.33
C TYR A 245 17.38 4.61 11.72
N THR A 246 17.45 5.42 12.78
CA THR A 246 17.20 4.98 14.16
C THR A 246 15.80 4.38 14.37
N PHE A 247 14.78 4.88 13.65
CA PHE A 247 13.41 4.44 13.86
C PHE A 247 13.01 3.32 12.90
N THR A 248 12.57 2.20 13.48
CA THR A 248 12.11 1.02 12.74
C THR A 248 10.59 1.01 12.49
N SER A 249 9.84 1.99 12.99
CA SER A 249 8.41 2.13 12.68
C SER A 249 7.99 3.60 12.61
N ALA A 250 7.00 3.88 11.76
CA ALA A 250 6.45 5.22 11.57
C ALA A 250 5.82 5.79 12.87
N SER A 251 5.25 4.94 13.74
CA SER A 251 4.73 5.37 15.04
C SER A 251 5.84 5.83 15.98
N LYS A 252 6.94 5.07 16.08
CA LYS A 252 8.11 5.46 16.88
C LYS A 252 8.77 6.71 16.32
N MET A 253 8.82 6.85 14.99
CA MET A 253 9.35 8.04 14.32
C MET A 253 8.52 9.29 14.69
N ALA A 254 7.20 9.22 14.56
CA ALA A 254 6.31 10.33 14.91
C ALA A 254 6.49 10.77 16.37
N THR A 255 6.47 9.82 17.34
CA THR A 255 6.67 10.14 18.76
C THR A 255 8.09 10.62 19.07
N GLY A 256 9.11 10.04 18.43
CA GLY A 256 10.50 10.43 18.58
C GLY A 256 10.80 11.83 18.07
N ILE A 257 10.24 12.23 16.93
CA ILE A 257 10.38 13.60 16.38
C ILE A 257 9.64 14.60 17.27
N ALA A 258 8.41 14.28 17.73
CA ALA A 258 7.62 15.15 18.60
C ALA A 258 8.33 15.44 19.93
N SER A 259 9.05 14.47 20.50
CA SER A 259 9.82 14.61 21.75
C SER A 259 11.28 15.00 21.53
N GLY A 260 11.74 15.04 20.29
CA GLY A 260 13.12 15.32 19.90
C GLY A 260 13.45 16.80 19.76
N ALA A 261 14.60 17.07 19.16
CA ALA A 261 15.04 18.43 18.90
C ALA A 261 14.14 19.13 17.86
N ALA A 262 13.97 20.45 18.03
CA ALA A 262 13.30 21.29 17.04
C ALA A 262 14.02 21.19 15.68
N GLY A 263 13.23 21.21 14.60
CA GLY A 263 13.72 21.06 13.24
C GLY A 263 14.03 19.63 12.80
N ASN A 264 14.01 18.63 13.71
CA ASN A 264 14.05 17.23 13.31
C ASN A 264 12.83 16.90 12.43
N MET A 265 13.07 16.20 11.32
CA MET A 265 12.07 15.90 10.29
C MET A 265 12.04 14.38 10.03
N GLY A 266 10.93 13.86 9.52
CA GLY A 266 10.86 12.50 9.01
C GLY A 266 9.93 12.39 7.83
N LEU A 267 10.17 11.40 6.98
CA LEU A 267 9.22 10.96 5.96
C LEU A 267 8.46 9.74 6.50
N PHE A 268 7.19 9.94 6.82
CA PHE A 268 6.37 8.87 7.40
C PHE A 268 4.88 9.08 7.20
N VAL A 269 4.12 8.00 7.42
CA VAL A 269 2.67 7.97 7.22
C VAL A 269 1.95 9.02 8.07
N PHE A 270 1.24 9.92 7.42
CA PHE A 270 0.58 11.08 8.05
C PHE A 270 -0.38 10.67 9.17
N SER A 271 -1.13 9.61 8.99
CA SER A 271 -2.05 9.09 10.01
C SER A 271 -1.39 8.71 11.34
N LYS A 272 -0.05 8.56 11.37
CA LYS A 272 0.66 8.19 12.61
C LYS A 272 0.74 9.33 13.62
N LEU A 273 0.36 10.56 13.26
CA LEU A 273 0.18 11.65 14.20
C LEU A 273 -0.80 11.29 15.34
N ARG A 274 -1.79 10.43 15.07
CA ARG A 274 -2.71 9.89 16.09
C ARG A 274 -2.04 9.10 17.22
N LYS A 275 -0.80 8.64 17.00
CA LYS A 275 0.00 7.88 18.00
C LYS A 275 0.85 8.79 18.88
N VAL A 276 0.95 10.07 18.55
CA VAL A 276 1.63 11.07 19.36
C VAL A 276 0.66 11.56 20.44
N ASP A 277 1.17 11.71 21.68
CA ASP A 277 0.38 12.24 22.80
C ASP A 277 -0.19 13.62 22.44
N GLU A 278 -1.39 13.90 22.91
CA GLU A 278 -2.11 15.14 22.58
C GLU A 278 -1.28 16.39 22.91
N ALA A 279 -0.55 16.37 24.03
CA ALA A 279 0.32 17.47 24.46
C ALA A 279 1.50 17.75 23.50
N ASP A 280 1.94 16.74 22.78
CA ASP A 280 3.11 16.82 21.88
C ASP A 280 2.70 16.88 20.39
N ARG A 281 1.46 16.52 20.06
CA ARG A 281 0.98 16.48 18.67
C ARG A 281 1.07 17.84 17.98
N GLY A 282 0.75 18.92 18.72
CA GLY A 282 0.87 20.30 18.22
C GLY A 282 2.28 20.78 17.91
N LYS A 283 3.32 19.98 18.25
CA LYS A 283 4.72 20.26 17.88
C LYS A 283 5.07 19.76 16.48
N LEU A 284 4.21 18.98 15.85
CA LEU A 284 4.47 18.41 14.53
C LEU A 284 3.70 19.17 13.45
N THR A 285 4.39 19.50 12.38
CA THR A 285 3.83 20.20 11.22
C THR A 285 4.26 19.52 9.92
N VAL A 286 3.33 19.41 8.97
CA VAL A 286 3.62 18.98 7.60
C VAL A 286 4.32 20.13 6.86
N VAL A 287 5.49 19.89 6.28
CA VAL A 287 6.24 20.92 5.54
C VAL A 287 5.39 21.58 4.48
N GLN A 288 4.67 20.81 3.68
CA GLN A 288 3.82 21.30 2.59
C GLN A 288 2.65 22.20 3.05
N PHE A 289 2.29 22.20 4.32
CA PHE A 289 1.24 23.10 4.84
C PHE A 289 1.77 24.52 5.11
N GLU A 290 3.08 24.69 5.22
CA GLU A 290 3.72 25.95 5.45
C GLU A 290 4.44 26.51 4.21
N ASN A 291 5.04 25.62 3.40
CA ASN A 291 5.82 25.99 2.24
C ASN A 291 5.50 25.06 1.07
N ASP A 292 5.32 25.61 -0.13
CA ASP A 292 5.44 24.80 -1.34
C ASP A 292 6.89 24.33 -1.49
N VAL A 293 7.06 23.04 -1.76
CA VAL A 293 8.36 22.38 -1.88
C VAL A 293 8.60 22.00 -3.34
N ASP A 294 9.68 22.52 -3.93
CA ASP A 294 10.10 22.12 -5.27
C ASP A 294 10.63 20.68 -5.25
N GLY A 295 10.24 19.90 -6.25
CA GLY A 295 10.52 18.48 -6.40
C GLY A 295 9.33 17.65 -5.95
N PHE A 296 9.20 17.33 -4.67
CA PHE A 296 8.08 16.55 -4.11
C PHE A 296 7.86 16.88 -2.62
N SER A 297 6.68 16.48 -2.11
CA SER A 297 6.30 16.71 -0.70
C SER A 297 6.18 15.43 0.11
N GLY A 298 6.41 14.29 -0.52
CA GLY A 298 6.30 12.96 0.09
C GLY A 298 5.95 11.89 -0.92
N PHE A 299 5.36 10.80 -0.45
CA PHE A 299 5.00 9.63 -1.21
C PHE A 299 3.55 9.20 -0.94
N MET A 300 2.85 8.78 -1.96
CA MET A 300 1.51 8.20 -1.87
C MET A 300 1.51 6.82 -2.50
N TYR A 301 1.12 5.82 -1.73
CA TYR A 301 1.09 4.43 -2.16
C TYR A 301 -0.28 3.80 -1.95
N PRO A 302 -0.69 2.89 -2.84
CA PRO A 302 -1.97 2.20 -2.75
C PRO A 302 -1.93 1.02 -1.77
N ILE A 303 -3.13 0.64 -1.30
CA ILE A 303 -3.41 -0.67 -0.71
C ILE A 303 -4.32 -1.40 -1.68
N TYR A 304 -3.87 -2.55 -2.13
CA TYR A 304 -4.53 -3.37 -3.13
C TYR A 304 -5.37 -4.47 -2.50
N ALA A 305 -6.50 -4.79 -3.12
CA ALA A 305 -7.32 -5.95 -2.78
C ALA A 305 -7.16 -7.05 -3.80
N THR A 306 -6.94 -8.28 -3.34
CA THR A 306 -6.90 -9.49 -4.17
C THR A 306 -7.71 -10.62 -3.55
N VAL A 307 -8.24 -11.50 -4.41
CA VAL A 307 -8.98 -12.70 -4.04
C VAL A 307 -8.11 -13.92 -4.29
N CYS A 308 -7.92 -14.76 -3.27
CA CYS A 308 -7.05 -15.92 -3.36
C CYS A 308 -7.67 -17.04 -4.21
N LYS A 309 -6.83 -17.79 -4.94
CA LYS A 309 -7.25 -18.76 -5.96
C LYS A 309 -8.05 -19.96 -5.43
N ASP A 310 -7.89 -20.29 -4.15
CA ASP A 310 -8.50 -21.45 -3.50
C ASP A 310 -9.65 -21.09 -2.54
N THR A 311 -10.12 -19.83 -2.61
CA THR A 311 -11.27 -19.40 -1.80
C THR A 311 -12.54 -20.23 -2.11
N GLU A 312 -13.26 -20.57 -1.06
CA GLU A 312 -14.60 -21.20 -1.15
C GLU A 312 -15.73 -20.15 -1.17
N CYS A 313 -15.40 -18.83 -1.07
CA CYS A 313 -16.38 -17.75 -1.00
C CYS A 313 -16.08 -16.55 -1.91
N PRO A 314 -15.90 -16.75 -3.23
CA PRO A 314 -15.53 -15.69 -4.16
C PRO A 314 -16.57 -14.55 -4.26
N TYR A 315 -17.86 -14.84 -4.14
CA TYR A 315 -18.91 -13.82 -4.15
C TYR A 315 -18.92 -13.01 -2.85
N THR A 316 -18.57 -13.61 -1.72
CA THR A 316 -18.39 -12.86 -0.46
C THR A 316 -17.16 -11.95 -0.53
N CYS A 317 -16.05 -12.42 -1.11
CA CYS A 317 -14.87 -11.57 -1.38
C CYS A 317 -15.24 -10.38 -2.27
N ALA A 318 -15.96 -10.63 -3.37
CA ALA A 318 -16.41 -9.58 -4.29
C ALA A 318 -17.33 -8.57 -3.59
N LEU A 319 -18.30 -9.02 -2.80
CA LEU A 319 -19.18 -8.16 -2.02
C LEU A 319 -18.39 -7.30 -1.03
N PHE A 320 -17.37 -7.87 -0.38
CA PHE A 320 -16.55 -7.13 0.57
C PHE A 320 -15.67 -6.08 -0.13
N ILE A 321 -15.09 -6.38 -1.29
CA ILE A 321 -14.36 -5.38 -2.09
C ILE A 321 -15.29 -4.25 -2.52
N ASN A 322 -16.52 -4.56 -3.01
CA ASN A 322 -17.51 -3.52 -3.34
C ASN A 322 -17.83 -2.63 -2.13
N TYR A 323 -17.98 -3.24 -0.95
CA TYR A 323 -18.21 -2.51 0.29
C TYR A 323 -17.04 -1.58 0.63
N LEU A 324 -15.81 -2.08 0.56
CA LEU A 324 -14.61 -1.27 0.85
C LEU A 324 -14.47 -0.07 -0.09
N LEU A 325 -14.90 -0.19 -1.35
CA LEU A 325 -14.87 0.87 -2.37
C LEU A 325 -16.09 1.81 -2.29
N SER A 326 -17.06 1.52 -1.45
CA SER A 326 -18.26 2.34 -1.24
C SER A 326 -18.04 3.41 -0.16
N GLU A 327 -18.90 4.45 -0.17
CA GLU A 327 -18.92 5.45 0.90
C GLU A 327 -19.20 4.81 2.28
N GLU A 328 -20.12 3.85 2.34
CA GLU A 328 -20.47 3.15 3.58
C GLU A 328 -19.27 2.40 4.18
N GLY A 329 -18.48 1.72 3.37
CA GLY A 329 -17.32 0.96 3.81
C GLY A 329 -16.10 1.82 4.07
N PHE A 330 -15.77 2.73 3.16
CA PHE A 330 -14.59 3.57 3.26
C PHE A 330 -14.75 4.70 4.30
N ALA A 331 -15.92 5.33 4.36
CA ALA A 331 -16.23 6.43 5.26
C ALA A 331 -17.01 6.01 6.52
N GLY A 332 -17.21 4.72 6.74
CA GLY A 332 -17.89 4.18 7.93
C GLY A 332 -17.18 4.52 9.24
N GLU A 333 -17.82 4.20 10.36
CA GLU A 333 -17.31 4.52 11.70
C GLU A 333 -15.90 3.98 11.94
N LYS A 334 -14.95 4.86 12.24
CA LYS A 334 -13.53 4.54 12.50
C LYS A 334 -12.82 3.82 11.33
N SER A 335 -13.34 3.98 10.10
CA SER A 335 -12.68 3.48 8.89
C SER A 335 -11.58 4.45 8.41
N TRP A 336 -11.00 4.14 7.25
CA TRP A 336 -9.88 4.92 6.69
C TRP A 336 -10.18 6.42 6.54
N ASN A 337 -11.39 6.79 6.09
CA ASN A 337 -11.75 8.19 5.86
C ASN A 337 -11.81 9.04 7.15
N SER A 338 -11.89 8.41 8.31
CA SER A 338 -11.85 9.11 9.61
C SER A 338 -10.44 9.53 10.04
N SER A 339 -9.41 9.19 9.27
CA SER A 339 -8.01 9.48 9.56
C SER A 339 -7.34 10.29 8.47
N GLN A 340 -6.38 11.13 8.87
CA GLN A 340 -5.52 11.86 7.94
C GLN A 340 -4.71 10.91 7.06
N GLY A 341 -4.43 11.32 5.82
CA GLY A 341 -3.52 10.63 4.90
C GLY A 341 -4.07 9.35 4.28
N TYR A 342 -5.37 9.11 4.33
CA TYR A 342 -6.04 8.03 3.60
C TYR A 342 -7.05 8.58 2.60
N TYR A 343 -7.04 8.08 1.37
CA TYR A 343 -7.92 8.56 0.31
C TYR A 343 -8.52 7.38 -0.46
N SER A 344 -9.80 7.49 -0.77
CA SER A 344 -10.46 6.53 -1.65
C SER A 344 -10.07 6.78 -3.11
N PRO A 345 -9.86 5.75 -3.93
CA PRO A 345 -9.81 5.89 -5.38
C PRO A 345 -11.17 6.28 -5.98
N ASN A 346 -12.25 6.07 -5.24
CA ASN A 346 -13.60 6.48 -5.62
C ASN A 346 -13.78 7.99 -5.40
N THR A 347 -13.76 8.76 -6.47
CA THR A 347 -13.82 10.23 -6.47
C THR A 347 -15.13 10.80 -5.92
N SER A 348 -16.18 9.98 -5.77
CA SER A 348 -17.43 10.40 -5.13
C SER A 348 -17.31 10.52 -3.60
N ILE A 349 -16.27 9.93 -2.98
CA ILE A 349 -16.07 9.91 -1.53
C ILE A 349 -15.17 11.07 -1.11
N GLN A 350 -15.73 12.02 -0.38
CA GLN A 350 -15.02 13.20 0.09
C GLN A 350 -14.46 13.03 1.50
N LYS A 351 -13.39 13.75 1.82
CA LYS A 351 -12.87 13.85 3.19
C LYS A 351 -13.89 14.49 4.13
N PRO A 352 -14.02 14.03 5.39
CA PRO A 352 -14.89 14.66 6.38
C PRO A 352 -14.48 16.11 6.65
N GLU A 353 -15.48 16.98 6.84
CA GLU A 353 -15.25 18.34 7.32
C GLU A 353 -14.54 18.33 8.69
N GLY A 354 -13.60 19.24 8.88
CA GLY A 354 -12.87 19.40 10.15
C GLY A 354 -11.70 18.45 10.36
N LEU A 355 -11.42 17.52 9.45
CA LEU A 355 -10.18 16.77 9.44
C LEU A 355 -9.06 17.68 8.90
N GLU A 356 -7.96 17.83 9.66
CA GLU A 356 -6.77 18.56 9.22
C GLU A 356 -6.02 17.78 8.14
N ASP A 357 -6.59 17.77 6.94
CA ASP A 357 -6.03 17.12 5.76
C ASP A 357 -6.43 17.90 4.50
N LYS A 358 -5.76 17.64 3.38
CA LYS A 358 -6.11 18.21 2.09
C LYS A 358 -6.83 17.15 1.25
N PRO A 359 -7.66 17.52 0.27
CA PRO A 359 -8.30 16.57 -0.63
C PRO A 359 -7.28 15.83 -1.49
N PHE A 360 -7.70 14.69 -2.05
CA PHE A 360 -6.84 13.82 -2.87
C PHE A 360 -6.17 14.57 -4.03
N GLU A 361 -6.93 15.41 -4.73
CA GLU A 361 -6.48 16.20 -5.87
C GLU A 361 -5.36 17.18 -5.52
N TYR A 362 -5.35 17.69 -4.29
CA TYR A 362 -4.26 18.55 -3.81
C TYR A 362 -2.92 17.82 -3.76
N TRP A 363 -2.96 16.54 -3.44
CA TRP A 363 -1.76 15.73 -3.27
C TRP A 363 -1.23 15.10 -4.56
N GLN A 364 -2.08 14.89 -5.58
CA GLN A 364 -1.72 14.18 -6.81
C GLN A 364 -0.48 14.77 -7.51
N ASP A 365 -0.34 16.10 -7.55
CA ASP A 365 0.78 16.76 -8.21
C ASP A 365 2.00 16.95 -7.29
N LYS A 366 1.86 16.73 -6.00
CA LYS A 366 2.85 17.04 -4.97
C LYS A 366 3.52 15.81 -4.37
N LEU A 367 2.85 14.68 -4.40
CA LEU A 367 3.36 13.41 -3.87
C LEU A 367 3.77 12.50 -5.01
N VAL A 368 4.90 11.85 -4.82
CA VAL A 368 5.30 10.73 -5.68
C VAL A 368 4.25 9.64 -5.53
N LEU A 369 3.55 9.32 -6.62
CA LEU A 369 2.53 8.28 -6.63
C LEU A 369 3.14 6.97 -7.09
N GLU A 370 2.82 5.89 -6.41
CA GLU A 370 3.25 4.54 -6.77
C GLU A 370 2.60 4.10 -8.08
N ASP A 371 3.42 3.65 -9.03
CA ASP A 371 3.03 2.98 -10.26
C ASP A 371 3.51 1.53 -10.22
N LEU A 372 2.57 0.59 -10.28
CA LEU A 372 2.82 -0.83 -10.12
C LEU A 372 3.71 -1.39 -11.24
N ASP A 373 3.47 -0.99 -12.47
CA ASP A 373 4.21 -1.51 -13.62
C ASP A 373 5.63 -0.95 -13.64
N TYR A 374 5.81 0.34 -13.34
CA TYR A 374 7.14 0.93 -13.21
C TYR A 374 7.96 0.28 -12.10
N LEU A 375 7.37 0.06 -10.93
CA LEU A 375 8.02 -0.63 -9.82
C LEU A 375 8.46 -2.04 -10.22
N TYR A 376 7.56 -2.82 -10.83
CA TYR A 376 7.84 -4.18 -11.26
C TYR A 376 9.02 -4.25 -12.23
N GLU A 377 9.10 -3.33 -13.21
CA GLU A 377 10.13 -3.31 -14.23
C GLU A 377 11.50 -2.85 -13.70
N HIS A 378 11.52 -1.94 -12.71
CA HIS A 378 12.77 -1.26 -12.29
C HIS A 378 13.24 -1.65 -10.88
N TYR A 379 12.53 -2.55 -10.19
CA TYR A 379 12.80 -2.88 -8.79
C TYR A 379 14.25 -3.35 -8.58
N ILE A 380 14.72 -4.31 -9.35
CA ILE A 380 16.03 -4.96 -9.13
C ILE A 380 17.17 -3.96 -9.31
N ASP A 381 17.17 -3.22 -10.43
CA ASP A 381 18.27 -2.34 -10.79
C ASP A 381 18.42 -1.19 -9.79
N VAL A 382 17.28 -0.58 -9.37
CA VAL A 382 17.29 0.54 -8.42
C VAL A 382 17.55 0.04 -6.99
N TYR A 383 17.02 -1.13 -6.61
CA TYR A 383 17.32 -1.76 -5.32
C TYR A 383 18.81 -2.01 -5.13
N GLU A 384 19.50 -2.56 -6.12
CA GLU A 384 20.96 -2.80 -6.05
C GLU A 384 21.73 -1.49 -5.82
N PHE A 385 21.32 -0.41 -6.50
CA PHE A 385 21.92 0.90 -6.30
C PHE A 385 21.72 1.41 -4.87
N ILE A 386 20.51 1.27 -4.31
CA ILE A 386 20.14 1.73 -2.97
C ILE A 386 20.85 0.90 -1.90
N ALA A 387 20.82 -0.44 -2.02
CA ALA A 387 21.39 -1.38 -1.04
C ALA A 387 22.91 -1.18 -0.81
N THR A 388 23.62 -0.66 -1.81
CA THR A 388 25.06 -0.33 -1.66
C THR A 388 25.32 0.98 -0.92
N ARG A 389 24.28 1.78 -0.59
CA ARG A 389 24.38 3.13 0.01
C ARG A 389 23.71 3.24 1.37
N VAL A 390 22.93 2.25 1.75
CA VAL A 390 22.40 2.10 3.11
C VAL A 390 23.47 1.40 3.93
N GLY A 391 24.16 2.12 4.82
CA GLY A 391 25.29 1.63 5.59
C GLY A 391 25.16 1.93 7.07
#